data_1cb595f9968ea9d542396a1cf2f8db3b
#
_entry.id   1cb595f9968ea9d542396a1cf2f8db3b
#
_cell.length_a   1.000
_cell.length_b   1.000
_cell.length_c   1.000
_cell.angle_alpha   90.00
_cell.angle_beta   90.00
_cell.angle_gamma   90.00
#
_symmetry.space_group_name_H-M   'P 1'
#
loop_
_entity.id
_entity.type
_entity.pdbx_description
1 polymer ?
#
loop_
_entity_poly.entity_id
_entity_poly.type
_entity_poly.pdbx_seq_one_letter_code
_entity_poly.pdbx_strand_id
1 'polypeptide(L)'
;AVETREYAVDTKSLMQSSIGTFQDLGFTIDTISEEFGLITASKVEKPKKKKKSDAEKALQALALVAVIWWAFNSDSDNDRGSSGGGGKETTVVKDYKLTATLTVKAISESEPLSSLRVNFGGGKRERSMEFFKEFFTAVDKSLFLDDNLEQAKEIDLETDN
;
A
#
# COMPACT_ATOMS: atom_id res chain seq x y z
N ALA A 1 9.92 -9.29 -4.72
CA ALA A 1 11.12 -8.43 -4.74
C ALA A 1 11.66 -8.24 -3.32
N VAL A 2 12.96 -8.16 -3.18
CA VAL A 2 13.69 -8.04 -1.90
C VAL A 2 14.69 -6.91 -2.02
N GLU A 3 14.76 -6.04 -1.02
CA GLU A 3 15.77 -4.99 -0.92
C GLU A 3 16.34 -4.94 0.49
N THR A 4 17.63 -4.60 0.61
CA THR A 4 18.35 -4.49 1.91
C THR A 4 19.06 -3.16 1.98
N ARG A 5 18.98 -2.49 3.14
CA ARG A 5 19.72 -1.25 3.46
C ARG A 5 20.34 -1.33 4.85
N GLU A 6 21.42 -0.59 5.05
CA GLU A 6 22.13 -0.49 6.31
C GLU A 6 21.85 0.86 6.97
N TYR A 7 21.75 0.85 8.29
CA TYR A 7 21.43 2.01 9.12
C TYR A 7 22.37 2.10 10.31
N ALA A 8 22.85 3.29 10.61
CA ALA A 8 23.70 3.56 11.77
C ALA A 8 22.86 3.71 13.05
N VAL A 9 22.02 2.72 13.34
CA VAL A 9 21.16 2.65 14.52
C VAL A 9 21.11 1.21 15.04
N ASP A 10 20.70 1.04 16.31
CA ASP A 10 20.52 -0.29 16.88
C ASP A 10 19.29 -1.01 16.29
N THR A 11 19.25 -2.31 16.49
CA THR A 11 18.17 -3.17 15.95
C THR A 11 16.80 -2.80 16.49
N LYS A 12 16.71 -2.40 17.76
CA LYS A 12 15.45 -2.07 18.41
C LYS A 12 14.84 -0.80 17.83
N SER A 13 15.63 0.26 17.71
CA SER A 13 15.22 1.52 17.10
C SER A 13 14.78 1.32 15.64
N LEU A 14 15.54 0.51 14.90
CA LEU A 14 15.19 0.20 13.50
C LEU A 14 13.91 -0.61 13.38
N MET A 15 13.66 -1.56 14.30
CA MET A 15 12.40 -2.30 14.35
C MET A 15 11.21 -1.38 14.67
N GLN A 16 11.33 -0.51 15.66
CA GLN A 16 10.27 0.43 16.05
C GLN A 16 9.91 1.38 14.91
N SER A 17 10.89 1.98 14.26
CA SER A 17 10.68 2.84 13.09
C SER A 17 10.05 2.09 11.92
N SER A 18 10.41 0.84 11.72
CA SER A 18 9.84 0.00 10.67
C SER A 18 8.37 -0.36 10.95
N ILE A 19 8.02 -0.62 12.20
CA ILE A 19 6.63 -0.87 12.63
C ILE A 19 5.79 0.38 12.37
N GLY A 20 6.25 1.54 12.81
CA GLY A 20 5.58 2.83 12.55
C GLY A 20 5.38 3.08 11.05
N THR A 21 6.42 2.85 10.26
CA THR A 21 6.35 2.99 8.79
C THR A 21 5.30 2.07 8.18
N PHE A 22 5.22 0.80 8.59
CA PHE A 22 4.18 -0.09 8.10
C PHE A 22 2.77 0.39 8.45
N GLN A 23 2.57 0.88 9.66
CA GLN A 23 1.27 1.42 10.09
C GLN A 23 0.90 2.68 9.29
N ASP A 24 1.84 3.60 9.07
CA ASP A 24 1.64 4.81 8.26
C ASP A 24 1.30 4.48 6.80
N LEU A 25 1.87 3.41 6.25
CA LEU A 25 1.56 2.89 4.91
C LEU A 25 0.25 2.07 4.87
N GLY A 26 -0.44 1.94 5.99
CA GLY A 26 -1.72 1.25 6.12
C GLY A 26 -1.62 -0.27 6.17
N PHE A 27 -0.48 -0.81 6.58
CA PHE A 27 -0.33 -2.23 6.89
C PHE A 27 -0.79 -2.54 8.31
N THR A 28 -1.31 -3.73 8.49
CA THR A 28 -1.56 -4.32 9.82
C THR A 28 -0.38 -5.23 10.15
N ILE A 29 0.16 -5.08 11.35
CA ILE A 29 1.24 -5.95 11.83
C ILE A 29 0.63 -7.29 12.23
N ASP A 30 1.10 -8.36 11.61
CA ASP A 30 0.64 -9.73 11.88
C ASP A 30 1.47 -10.41 12.96
N THR A 31 2.80 -10.25 12.92
CA THR A 31 3.74 -10.89 13.87
C THR A 31 4.96 -10.00 14.08
N ILE A 32 5.42 -9.95 15.32
CA ILE A 32 6.70 -9.36 15.71
C ILE A 32 7.49 -10.41 16.50
N SER A 33 8.73 -10.62 16.14
CA SER A 33 9.68 -11.43 16.89
C SER A 33 10.99 -10.64 17.09
N GLU A 34 11.14 -10.09 18.29
CA GLU A 34 12.34 -9.31 18.63
C GLU A 34 13.60 -10.18 18.64
N GLU A 35 13.47 -11.43 19.07
CA GLU A 35 14.57 -12.40 19.12
C GLU A 35 15.19 -12.65 17.73
N PHE A 36 14.35 -12.75 16.71
CA PHE A 36 14.79 -12.97 15.33
C PHE A 36 14.88 -11.70 14.49
N GLY A 37 14.52 -10.53 15.07
CA GLY A 37 14.42 -9.28 14.34
C GLY A 37 13.42 -9.35 13.18
N LEU A 38 12.33 -10.13 13.34
CA LEU A 38 11.37 -10.41 12.29
C LEU A 38 10.05 -9.66 12.52
N ILE A 39 9.58 -9.00 11.48
CA ILE A 39 8.25 -8.37 11.45
C ILE A 39 7.53 -8.86 10.19
N THR A 40 6.29 -9.33 10.36
CA THR A 40 5.40 -9.60 9.25
C THR A 40 4.19 -8.67 9.32
N ALA A 41 3.78 -8.16 8.17
CA ALA A 41 2.66 -7.25 8.05
C ALA A 41 1.85 -7.56 6.79
N SER A 42 0.59 -7.22 6.81
CA SER A 42 -0.29 -7.42 5.65
C SER A 42 -1.22 -6.22 5.43
N LYS A 43 -1.63 -6.04 4.18
CA LYS A 43 -2.55 -5.00 3.76
C LYS A 43 -3.48 -5.54 2.69
N VAL A 44 -4.77 -5.21 2.80
CA VAL A 44 -5.74 -5.50 1.75
C VAL A 44 -5.83 -4.30 0.83
N GLU A 45 -5.45 -4.47 -0.43
CA GLU A 45 -5.62 -3.43 -1.45
C GLU A 45 -6.87 -3.72 -2.26
N LYS A 46 -7.78 -2.76 -2.28
CA LYS A 46 -8.90 -2.74 -3.21
C LYS A 46 -8.39 -2.21 -4.55
N PRO A 47 -8.66 -2.89 -5.66
CA PRO A 47 -8.28 -2.37 -6.96
C PRO A 47 -8.92 -1.00 -7.16
N LYS A 48 -8.11 -0.02 -7.50
CA LYS A 48 -8.59 1.33 -7.84
C LYS A 48 -9.54 1.18 -9.03
N LYS A 49 -10.83 1.42 -8.81
CA LYS A 49 -11.76 1.64 -9.92
C LYS A 49 -11.18 2.80 -10.73
N LYS A 50 -10.80 2.55 -11.98
CA LYS A 50 -10.46 3.65 -12.89
C LYS A 50 -11.62 4.61 -12.84
N LYS A 51 -11.41 5.84 -12.38
CA LYS A 51 -12.39 6.90 -12.54
C LYS A 51 -12.59 7.01 -14.05
N LYS A 52 -13.77 6.68 -14.54
CA LYS A 52 -14.12 6.92 -15.93
C LYS A 52 -13.84 8.40 -16.18
N SER A 53 -13.09 8.70 -17.22
CA SER A 53 -12.84 10.08 -17.60
C SER A 53 -14.18 10.77 -17.85
N ASP A 54 -14.24 12.08 -17.67
CA ASP A 54 -15.49 12.83 -17.92
C ASP A 54 -15.98 12.67 -19.37
N ALA A 55 -15.07 12.39 -20.31
CA ALA A 55 -15.37 12.03 -21.69
C ALA A 55 -16.10 10.67 -21.79
N GLU A 56 -15.73 9.66 -21.01
CA GLU A 56 -16.44 8.37 -20.99
C GLU A 56 -17.83 8.49 -20.36
N LYS A 57 -18.00 9.36 -19.37
CA LYS A 57 -19.31 9.66 -18.79
C LYS A 57 -20.22 10.38 -19.78
N ALA A 58 -19.67 11.33 -20.53
CA ALA A 58 -20.39 12.05 -21.58
C ALA A 58 -20.82 11.10 -22.71
N LEU A 59 -19.97 10.17 -23.15
CA LEU A 59 -20.30 9.16 -24.14
C LEU A 59 -21.39 8.20 -23.66
N GLN A 60 -21.37 7.79 -22.38
CA GLN A 60 -22.42 6.96 -21.81
C GLN A 60 -23.77 7.69 -21.71
N ALA A 61 -23.75 8.98 -21.36
CA ALA A 61 -24.96 9.80 -21.33
C ALA A 61 -25.56 9.97 -22.73
N LEU A 62 -24.76 10.18 -23.76
CA LEU A 62 -25.19 10.25 -25.15
C LEU A 62 -25.76 8.93 -25.66
N ALA A 63 -25.17 7.79 -25.29
CA ALA A 63 -25.64 6.47 -25.63
C ALA A 63 -27.02 6.20 -25.01
N LEU A 64 -27.23 6.61 -23.75
CA LEU A 64 -28.54 6.52 -23.08
C LEU A 64 -29.61 7.37 -23.77
N VAL A 65 -29.29 8.59 -24.15
CA VAL A 65 -30.19 9.49 -24.88
C VAL A 65 -30.55 8.90 -26.23
N ALA A 66 -29.60 8.34 -26.96
CA ALA A 66 -29.86 7.69 -28.25
C ALA A 66 -30.76 6.47 -28.11
N VAL A 67 -30.60 5.64 -27.05
CA VAL A 67 -31.49 4.51 -26.80
C VAL A 67 -32.92 4.96 -26.46
N ILE A 68 -33.06 6.00 -25.64
CA ILE A 68 -34.36 6.56 -25.27
C ILE A 68 -35.02 7.15 -26.51
N TRP A 69 -34.29 7.91 -27.33
CA TRP A 69 -34.81 8.52 -28.55
C TRP A 69 -35.26 7.45 -29.55
N TRP A 70 -34.47 6.37 -29.70
CA TRP A 70 -34.82 5.23 -30.54
C TRP A 70 -36.08 4.49 -30.02
N ALA A 71 -36.21 4.27 -28.72
CA ALA A 71 -37.36 3.63 -28.09
C ALA A 71 -38.66 4.42 -28.23
N PHE A 72 -38.58 5.76 -28.22
CA PHE A 72 -39.75 6.63 -28.41
C PHE A 72 -40.12 6.86 -29.88
N ASN A 73 -39.23 6.66 -30.83
CA ASN A 73 -39.43 6.95 -32.24
C ASN A 73 -39.64 5.70 -33.10
N SER A 74 -39.65 4.52 -32.51
CA SER A 74 -39.97 3.25 -33.17
C SER A 74 -41.43 2.90 -32.96
N ASP A 75 -42.30 3.63 -33.66
CA ASP A 75 -43.66 3.17 -33.92
C ASP A 75 -43.61 2.29 -35.19
N SER A 76 -43.42 1.00 -35.02
CA SER A 76 -43.75 0.00 -36.03
C SER A 76 -43.63 -1.41 -35.47
N ASP A 77 -44.76 -2.07 -35.50
CA ASP A 77 -44.95 -3.48 -35.31
C ASP A 77 -43.83 -4.34 -35.90
N ASN A 78 -43.20 -5.16 -35.08
CA ASN A 78 -42.96 -6.56 -35.48
C ASN A 78 -42.48 -7.41 -34.30
N ASP A 79 -43.35 -8.34 -33.96
CA ASP A 79 -43.06 -9.59 -33.27
C ASP A 79 -41.79 -10.25 -33.83
N ARG A 80 -40.79 -10.45 -32.97
CA ARG A 80 -39.96 -11.67 -32.96
C ARG A 80 -39.02 -11.67 -31.81
N GLY A 81 -39.26 -12.62 -30.88
CA GLY A 81 -38.38 -12.97 -29.83
C GLY A 81 -36.97 -13.25 -30.30
N SER A 82 -36.02 -12.74 -29.60
CA SER A 82 -34.68 -13.30 -29.46
C SER A 82 -34.19 -13.09 -28.05
N SER A 83 -34.30 -14.17 -27.31
CA SER A 83 -33.60 -14.42 -26.06
C SER A 83 -32.11 -14.23 -26.28
N GLY A 84 -31.59 -13.06 -25.93
CA GLY A 84 -30.17 -12.78 -25.83
C GLY A 84 -29.87 -12.54 -24.38
N GLY A 85 -29.55 -13.61 -23.65
CA GLY A 85 -28.99 -13.54 -22.30
C GLY A 85 -27.65 -12.81 -22.31
N GLY A 86 -27.70 -11.49 -22.17
CA GLY A 86 -26.54 -10.67 -21.85
C GLY A 86 -26.13 -10.98 -20.41
N GLY A 87 -25.33 -12.01 -20.20
CA GLY A 87 -24.66 -12.21 -18.93
C GLY A 87 -23.90 -10.94 -18.60
N LYS A 88 -24.41 -10.18 -17.62
CA LYS A 88 -23.58 -9.19 -16.94
C LYS A 88 -22.45 -9.97 -16.33
N GLU A 89 -21.29 -9.98 -16.99
CA GLU A 89 -20.04 -10.31 -16.33
C GLU A 89 -19.88 -9.29 -15.20
N THR A 90 -20.36 -9.64 -14.04
CA THR A 90 -19.96 -9.02 -12.80
C THR A 90 -18.48 -9.36 -12.66
N THR A 91 -17.62 -8.47 -13.14
CA THR A 91 -16.19 -8.53 -12.85
C THR A 91 -16.08 -8.46 -11.34
N VAL A 92 -15.96 -9.65 -10.72
CA VAL A 92 -15.69 -9.76 -9.29
C VAL A 92 -14.30 -9.16 -9.09
N VAL A 93 -14.30 -7.93 -8.64
CA VAL A 93 -13.11 -7.18 -8.32
C VAL A 93 -12.54 -7.82 -7.05
N LYS A 94 -11.59 -8.73 -7.22
CA LYS A 94 -10.95 -9.43 -6.09
C LYS A 94 -10.02 -8.47 -5.37
N ASP A 95 -10.21 -8.35 -4.06
CA ASP A 95 -9.26 -7.68 -3.17
C ASP A 95 -7.93 -8.46 -3.18
N TYR A 96 -6.83 -7.72 -3.20
CA TYR A 96 -5.48 -8.31 -3.17
C TYR A 96 -4.88 -8.14 -1.79
N LYS A 97 -4.46 -9.25 -1.20
CA LYS A 97 -3.68 -9.21 0.05
C LYS A 97 -2.21 -9.03 -0.30
N LEU A 98 -1.64 -7.94 0.18
CA LEU A 98 -0.21 -7.71 0.19
C LEU A 98 0.37 -8.23 1.49
N THR A 99 1.51 -8.87 1.41
CA THR A 99 2.29 -9.29 2.58
C THR A 99 3.66 -8.65 2.54
N ALA A 100 4.14 -8.25 3.69
CA ALA A 100 5.48 -7.74 3.87
C ALA A 100 6.18 -8.57 4.94
N THR A 101 7.41 -8.96 4.67
CA THR A 101 8.30 -9.59 5.64
C THR A 101 9.54 -8.74 5.76
N LEU A 102 9.86 -8.35 6.98
CA LEU A 102 10.99 -7.50 7.29
C LEU A 102 11.89 -8.22 8.27
N THR A 103 13.19 -8.17 8.03
CA THR A 103 14.20 -8.72 8.92
C THR A 103 15.23 -7.66 9.26
N VAL A 104 15.44 -7.44 10.56
CA VAL A 104 16.47 -6.55 11.11
C VAL A 104 17.58 -7.40 11.72
N LYS A 105 18.81 -7.10 11.39
CA LYS A 105 20.00 -7.77 11.97
C LYS A 105 21.06 -6.76 12.38
N ALA A 106 21.66 -6.94 13.54
CA ALA A 106 22.88 -6.22 13.89
C ALA A 106 24.00 -6.62 12.94
N ILE A 107 24.76 -5.65 12.45
CA ILE A 107 25.96 -5.86 11.63
C ILE A 107 27.19 -5.84 12.52
N SER A 108 27.18 -5.00 13.57
CA SER A 108 28.28 -4.87 14.53
C SER A 108 27.76 -5.05 15.95
N GLU A 109 28.58 -5.65 16.82
CA GLU A 109 28.29 -5.75 18.26
C GLU A 109 28.82 -4.53 19.03
N SER A 110 29.78 -3.81 18.46
CA SER A 110 30.45 -2.66 19.10
C SER A 110 29.88 -1.31 18.70
N GLU A 111 29.19 -1.23 17.57
CA GLU A 111 28.61 0.00 17.03
C GLU A 111 27.12 -0.19 16.71
N PRO A 112 26.30 0.85 16.87
CA PRO A 112 24.88 0.77 16.50
C PRO A 112 24.73 0.77 14.96
N LEU A 113 24.99 -0.39 14.35
CA LEU A 113 24.88 -0.60 12.91
C LEU A 113 23.99 -1.81 12.64
N SER A 114 22.92 -1.62 11.91
CA SER A 114 21.94 -2.66 11.62
C SER A 114 21.56 -2.70 10.15
N SER A 115 21.23 -3.88 9.65
CA SER A 115 20.68 -4.07 8.31
C SER A 115 19.17 -4.32 8.36
N LEU A 116 18.46 -3.70 7.46
CA LEU A 116 17.03 -3.85 7.24
C LEU A 116 16.80 -4.51 5.89
N ARG A 117 16.26 -5.70 5.89
CA ARG A 117 15.88 -6.43 4.70
C ARG A 117 14.37 -6.53 4.60
N VAL A 118 13.81 -6.11 3.49
CA VAL A 118 12.37 -6.09 3.24
C VAL A 118 12.03 -6.96 2.03
N ASN A 119 11.01 -7.78 2.18
CA ASN A 119 10.42 -8.58 1.11
C ASN A 119 8.93 -8.28 1.03
N PHE A 120 8.45 -7.88 -0.15
CA PHE A 120 7.03 -7.73 -0.43
C PHE A 120 6.54 -8.85 -1.33
N GLY A 121 5.46 -9.51 -0.89
CA GLY A 121 4.78 -10.57 -1.60
C GLY A 121 3.28 -10.30 -1.73
N GLY A 122 2.61 -11.09 -2.57
CA GLY A 122 1.18 -10.95 -2.84
C GLY A 122 0.84 -9.81 -3.82
N GLY A 123 -0.37 -9.87 -4.35
CA GLY A 123 -0.81 -8.89 -5.36
C GLY A 123 -0.49 -9.31 -6.79
N LYS A 124 -1.14 -8.63 -7.75
CA LYS A 124 -1.05 -8.92 -9.19
C LYS A 124 0.16 -8.29 -9.88
N ARG A 125 0.88 -7.41 -9.21
CA ARG A 125 2.03 -6.69 -9.75
C ARG A 125 3.24 -6.89 -8.87
N GLU A 126 4.37 -7.21 -9.47
CA GLU A 126 5.65 -7.00 -8.84
C GLU A 126 5.72 -5.54 -8.39
N ARG A 127 6.07 -5.35 -7.13
CA ARG A 127 6.24 -4.00 -6.59
C ARG A 127 7.37 -3.31 -7.33
N SER A 128 7.06 -2.14 -7.87
CA SER A 128 8.05 -1.32 -8.55
C SER A 128 9.14 -0.86 -7.57
N MET A 129 10.30 -0.57 -8.09
CA MET A 129 11.40 0.05 -7.34
C MET A 129 10.94 1.32 -6.59
N GLU A 130 9.94 2.03 -7.11
CA GLU A 130 9.34 3.21 -6.46
C GLU A 130 8.75 2.90 -5.10
N PHE A 131 8.08 1.74 -4.94
CA PHE A 131 7.48 1.36 -3.66
C PHE A 131 8.54 1.09 -2.59
N PHE A 132 9.64 0.42 -2.94
CA PHE A 132 10.76 0.24 -2.02
C PHE A 132 11.39 1.58 -1.63
N LYS A 133 11.56 2.48 -2.59
CA LYS A 133 12.06 3.82 -2.35
C LYS A 133 11.16 4.60 -1.39
N GLU A 134 9.86 4.52 -1.59
CA GLU A 134 8.85 5.14 -0.72
C GLU A 134 8.92 4.57 0.71
N PHE A 135 8.99 3.25 0.83
CA PHE A 135 9.11 2.57 2.12
C PHE A 135 10.40 2.99 2.87
N PHE A 136 11.54 2.92 2.21
CA PHE A 136 12.81 3.29 2.85
C PHE A 136 12.91 4.78 3.16
N THR A 137 12.33 5.65 2.34
CA THR A 137 12.24 7.08 2.64
C THR A 137 11.40 7.33 3.90
N ALA A 138 10.32 6.58 4.09
CA ALA A 138 9.50 6.67 5.29
C ALA A 138 10.23 6.16 6.54
N VAL A 139 11.02 5.09 6.43
CA VAL A 139 11.89 4.60 7.52
C VAL A 139 12.93 5.66 7.89
N ASP A 140 13.61 6.23 6.90
CA ASP A 140 14.62 7.29 7.10
C ASP A 140 14.01 8.49 7.83
N LYS A 141 12.82 8.92 7.43
CA LYS A 141 12.09 10.01 8.07
C LYS A 141 11.69 9.68 9.50
N SER A 142 11.23 8.46 9.77
CA SER A 142 10.86 8.02 11.12
C SER A 142 12.07 8.04 12.05
N LEU A 143 13.20 7.47 11.62
CA LEU A 143 14.45 7.49 12.39
C LEU A 143 14.95 8.90 12.70
N PHE A 144 14.87 9.80 11.72
CA PHE A 144 15.26 11.19 11.90
C PHE A 144 14.39 11.92 12.92
N LEU A 145 13.08 11.66 12.93
CA LEU A 145 12.15 12.26 13.89
C LEU A 145 12.39 11.73 15.30
N ASP A 146 12.64 10.44 15.45
CA ASP A 146 12.92 9.82 16.75
C ASP A 146 14.22 10.38 17.37
N ASP A 147 15.26 10.52 16.58
CA ASP A 147 16.55 11.09 16.99
C ASP A 147 16.41 12.55 17.48
N ASN A 148 15.65 13.37 16.77
CA ASN A 148 15.37 14.75 17.17
C ASN A 148 14.51 14.85 18.45
N LEU A 149 13.60 13.91 18.67
CA LEU A 149 12.78 13.87 19.88
C LEU A 149 13.61 13.49 21.12
N GLU A 150 14.57 12.57 20.97
CA GLU A 150 15.48 12.19 22.05
C GLU A 150 16.40 13.36 22.42
N GLN A 151 16.97 14.05 21.45
CA GLN A 151 17.81 15.23 21.67
C GLN A 151 17.04 16.37 22.37
N ALA A 152 15.79 16.59 21.99
CA ALA A 152 14.94 17.62 22.65
C ALA A 152 14.66 17.29 24.12
N LYS A 153 14.47 16.01 24.46
CA LYS A 153 14.27 15.57 25.85
C LYS A 153 15.53 15.74 26.71
N GLU A 154 16.70 15.50 26.16
CA GLU A 154 17.98 15.71 26.88
C GLU A 154 18.18 17.19 27.23
N ILE A 155 17.86 18.10 26.31
CA ILE A 155 17.96 19.55 26.53
C ILE A 155 17.01 20.02 27.64
N ASP A 156 15.78 19.51 27.67
CA ASP A 156 14.80 19.87 28.71
C ASP A 156 15.22 19.39 30.11
N LEU A 157 15.90 18.26 30.21
CA LEU A 157 16.41 17.73 31.48
C LEU A 157 17.62 18.48 32.01
N GLU A 158 18.43 19.12 31.14
CA GLU A 158 19.57 19.94 31.54
C GLU A 158 19.18 21.36 31.98
N THR A 159 18.01 21.86 31.54
CA THR A 159 17.54 23.20 31.88
C THR A 159 16.78 23.30 33.21
N ASP A 160 16.42 22.18 33.81
CA ASP A 160 15.63 22.11 35.05
C ASP A 160 16.49 21.88 36.34
N ASN A 161 17.81 22.12 36.25
CA ASN A 161 18.75 21.90 37.36
C ASN A 161 19.35 23.21 37.87
#